data_3a3001d90bbdde650291f26918901a98
#
_entry.id   3a3001d90bbdde650291f26918901a98
#
_cell.length_a   1.000
_cell.length_b   1.000
_cell.length_c   1.000
_cell.angle_alpha   90.00
_cell.angle_beta   90.00
_cell.angle_gamma   90.00
#
_symmetry.space_group_name_H-M   'P 1'
#
loop_
_entity.id
_entity.type
_entity.pdbx_description
1 polymer ?
#
loop_
_entity_poly.entity_id
_entity_poly.type
_entity_poly.pdbx_seq_one_letter_code
_entity_poly.pdbx_strand_id
1 'polypeptide(L)'
;MTQVILGVHSGSHDAAAAIFEDYSLKAAVHLERLTRVKGDGTRHPDLAIDEVLSIAGATRRDVDVVTYSRGLLPTRYFRNLRGTEWLREQYRTHIRRRPRRQLMPEIFRYGTADVAALFDVGSFQRDNGFRPDVITSFYNHHEAHALPTLFYSPWTDALLVTADGGGDTVHYSHRHLADGRLTILYGGEDMILTPPEEDSLGKMYGWATKALGFKRVRHEGKVTGLAAMGE
;
A
#
# COMPACT_ATOMS: atom_id res chain seq x y z
N MET A 1 -22.51 -14.94 -9.03
CA MET A 1 -21.26 -14.74 -9.79
C MET A 1 -20.16 -14.57 -8.77
N THR A 2 -19.05 -15.26 -8.93
CA THR A 2 -17.88 -15.10 -8.09
C THR A 2 -17.23 -13.76 -8.39
N GLN A 3 -16.92 -12.98 -7.36
CA GLN A 3 -16.25 -11.68 -7.49
C GLN A 3 -14.73 -11.87 -7.43
N VAL A 4 -14.01 -11.36 -8.41
CA VAL A 4 -12.54 -11.39 -8.45
C VAL A 4 -12.00 -10.07 -7.91
N ILE A 5 -11.25 -10.14 -6.80
CA ILE A 5 -10.72 -8.97 -6.09
C ILE A 5 -9.19 -9.03 -6.13
N LEU A 6 -8.57 -7.98 -6.63
CA LEU A 6 -7.12 -7.81 -6.67
C LEU A 6 -6.68 -6.77 -5.66
N GLY A 7 -5.90 -7.18 -4.67
CA GLY A 7 -5.21 -6.28 -3.73
C GLY A 7 -3.81 -5.93 -4.22
N VAL A 8 -3.46 -4.64 -4.21
CA VAL A 8 -2.16 -4.15 -4.69
C VAL A 8 -1.52 -3.25 -3.66
N HIS A 9 -0.29 -3.57 -3.29
CA HIS A 9 0.58 -2.67 -2.54
C HIS A 9 1.68 -2.13 -3.46
N SER A 10 1.72 -0.80 -3.63
CA SER A 10 2.69 -0.11 -4.48
C SER A 10 3.55 0.88 -3.69
N GLY A 11 4.01 0.47 -2.52
CA GLY A 11 4.81 1.29 -1.61
C GLY A 11 6.22 1.62 -2.12
N SER A 12 7.00 2.28 -1.28
CA SER A 12 8.42 2.55 -1.54
C SER A 12 9.30 1.31 -1.37
N HIS A 13 8.79 0.30 -0.70
CA HIS A 13 9.39 -1.01 -0.48
C HIS A 13 8.29 -2.08 -0.39
N ASP A 14 8.68 -3.35 -0.53
CA ASP A 14 7.84 -4.53 -0.36
C ASP A 14 6.56 -4.53 -1.23
N ALA A 15 6.65 -4.00 -2.45
CA ALA A 15 5.53 -4.01 -3.37
C ALA A 15 5.02 -5.46 -3.60
N ALA A 16 3.69 -5.62 -3.64
CA ALA A 16 3.06 -6.93 -3.65
C ALA A 16 1.69 -6.90 -4.34
N ALA A 17 1.19 -8.08 -4.70
CA ALA A 17 -0.19 -8.27 -5.13
C ALA A 17 -0.78 -9.52 -4.47
N ALA A 18 -2.10 -9.52 -4.28
CA ALA A 18 -2.88 -10.67 -3.83
C ALA A 18 -4.20 -10.74 -4.59
N ILE A 19 -4.68 -11.94 -4.88
CA ILE A 19 -5.94 -12.17 -5.58
C ILE A 19 -6.87 -13.04 -4.74
N PHE A 20 -8.12 -12.64 -4.69
CA PHE A 20 -9.21 -13.34 -4.02
C PHE A 20 -10.32 -13.64 -5.03
N GLU A 21 -10.98 -14.76 -4.83
CA GLU A 21 -12.29 -15.06 -5.37
C GLU A 21 -13.28 -15.04 -4.20
N ASP A 22 -14.20 -14.08 -4.20
CA ASP A 22 -15.04 -13.73 -3.05
C ASP A 22 -14.16 -13.53 -1.79
N TYR A 23 -14.30 -14.39 -0.79
CA TYR A 23 -13.53 -14.35 0.45
C TYR A 23 -12.36 -15.36 0.48
N SER A 24 -12.07 -16.03 -0.64
CA SER A 24 -11.01 -17.05 -0.71
C SER A 24 -9.73 -16.47 -1.32
N LEU A 25 -8.66 -16.39 -0.54
CA LEU A 25 -7.34 -16.02 -1.03
C LEU A 25 -6.82 -17.13 -1.97
N LYS A 26 -6.55 -16.79 -3.23
CA LYS A 26 -6.00 -17.72 -4.23
C LYS A 26 -4.49 -17.64 -4.34
N ALA A 27 -3.95 -16.42 -4.33
CA ALA A 27 -2.51 -16.20 -4.39
C ALA A 27 -2.12 -14.86 -3.76
N ALA A 28 -0.90 -14.78 -3.22
CA ALA A 28 -0.25 -13.55 -2.79
C ALA A 28 1.24 -13.61 -3.10
N VAL A 29 1.77 -12.58 -3.76
CA VAL A 29 3.15 -12.54 -4.24
C VAL A 29 3.79 -11.20 -3.95
N HIS A 30 4.94 -11.21 -3.27
CA HIS A 30 5.82 -10.05 -3.17
C HIS A 30 6.66 -9.90 -4.43
N LEU A 31 6.78 -8.68 -4.93
CA LEU A 31 7.59 -8.37 -6.12
C LEU A 31 9.05 -8.83 -5.97
N GLU A 32 9.61 -8.73 -4.76
CA GLU A 32 10.97 -9.17 -4.46
C GLU A 32 11.24 -10.66 -4.75
N ARG A 33 10.20 -11.51 -4.70
CA ARG A 33 10.33 -12.93 -5.01
C ARG A 33 10.61 -13.19 -6.49
N LEU A 34 10.06 -12.33 -7.34
CA LEU A 34 10.21 -12.41 -8.78
C LEU A 34 11.48 -11.68 -9.26
N THR A 35 11.73 -10.49 -8.70
CA THR A 35 12.87 -9.65 -9.14
C THR A 35 14.17 -9.98 -8.44
N ARG A 36 14.14 -10.73 -7.33
CA ARG A 36 15.28 -11.03 -6.46
C ARG A 36 15.95 -9.79 -5.86
N VAL A 37 15.24 -8.66 -5.83
CA VAL A 37 15.67 -7.42 -5.21
C VAL A 37 14.96 -7.26 -3.87
N LYS A 38 15.70 -7.38 -2.76
CA LYS A 38 15.13 -7.29 -1.40
C LYS A 38 14.37 -5.99 -1.18
N GLY A 39 13.10 -6.12 -0.76
CA GLY A 39 12.19 -5.00 -0.52
C GLY A 39 11.90 -4.19 -1.78
N ASP A 40 11.85 -4.81 -2.97
CA ASP A 40 11.54 -4.10 -4.22
C ASP A 40 10.17 -3.43 -4.14
N GLY A 41 10.12 -2.11 -4.31
CA GLY A 41 8.92 -1.27 -4.27
C GLY A 41 9.04 -0.04 -5.14
N THR A 42 10.09 0.07 -5.93
CA THR A 42 10.41 1.26 -6.73
C THR A 42 9.50 1.46 -7.94
N ARG A 43 8.61 0.50 -8.21
CA ARG A 43 7.71 0.49 -9.37
C ARG A 43 6.35 -0.09 -9.01
N HIS A 44 5.37 0.12 -9.86
CA HIS A 44 4.10 -0.60 -9.78
C HIS A 44 4.39 -2.11 -9.91
N PRO A 45 3.74 -2.97 -9.10
CA PRO A 45 4.11 -4.39 -9.03
C PRO A 45 3.49 -5.24 -10.15
N ASP A 46 3.62 -4.82 -11.40
CA ASP A 46 3.00 -5.49 -12.55
C ASP A 46 3.35 -6.97 -12.63
N LEU A 47 4.63 -7.33 -12.39
CA LEU A 47 5.03 -8.74 -12.37
C LEU A 47 4.32 -9.54 -11.27
N ALA A 48 4.12 -8.96 -10.09
CA ALA A 48 3.40 -9.63 -9.01
C ALA A 48 1.90 -9.74 -9.32
N ILE A 49 1.32 -8.72 -9.96
CA ILE A 49 -0.07 -8.75 -10.44
C ILE A 49 -0.24 -9.87 -11.47
N ASP A 50 0.61 -9.92 -12.47
CA ASP A 50 0.53 -10.92 -13.53
C ASP A 50 0.74 -12.34 -12.98
N GLU A 51 1.62 -12.52 -12.00
CA GLU A 51 1.86 -13.80 -11.35
C GLU A 51 0.64 -14.28 -10.55
N VAL A 52 0.03 -13.44 -9.70
CA VAL A 52 -1.15 -13.85 -8.94
C VAL A 52 -2.35 -14.14 -9.85
N LEU A 53 -2.52 -13.39 -10.92
CA LEU A 53 -3.53 -13.65 -11.93
C LEU A 53 -3.30 -14.99 -12.63
N SER A 54 -2.06 -15.27 -13.03
CA SER A 54 -1.68 -16.54 -13.65
C SER A 54 -1.97 -17.73 -12.74
N ILE A 55 -1.62 -17.65 -11.45
CA ILE A 55 -1.89 -18.71 -10.46
C ILE A 55 -3.41 -18.93 -10.31
N ALA A 56 -4.21 -17.87 -10.33
CA ALA A 56 -5.65 -17.97 -10.23
C ALA A 56 -6.34 -18.37 -11.55
N GLY A 57 -5.61 -18.47 -12.66
CA GLY A 57 -6.19 -18.75 -13.99
C GLY A 57 -7.04 -17.60 -14.52
N ALA A 58 -6.76 -16.37 -14.09
CA ALA A 58 -7.47 -15.16 -14.44
C ALA A 58 -6.61 -14.19 -15.25
N THR A 59 -7.23 -13.19 -15.86
CA THR A 59 -6.60 -12.06 -16.53
C THR A 59 -6.99 -10.76 -15.86
N ARG A 60 -6.31 -9.66 -16.20
CA ARG A 60 -6.69 -8.31 -15.72
C ARG A 60 -8.13 -7.92 -16.10
N ARG A 61 -8.69 -8.52 -17.15
CA ARG A 61 -10.07 -8.28 -17.59
C ARG A 61 -11.12 -9.02 -16.77
N ASP A 62 -10.71 -10.04 -16.02
CA ASP A 62 -11.62 -10.80 -15.16
C ASP A 62 -11.74 -10.18 -13.77
N VAL A 63 -10.90 -9.17 -13.46
CA VAL A 63 -10.91 -8.49 -12.16
C VAL A 63 -12.10 -7.54 -12.06
N ASP A 64 -12.91 -7.70 -11.02
CA ASP A 64 -14.07 -6.85 -10.73
C ASP A 64 -13.71 -5.67 -9.83
N VAL A 65 -12.81 -5.90 -8.87
CA VAL A 65 -12.38 -4.89 -7.90
C VAL A 65 -10.86 -4.87 -7.79
N VAL A 66 -10.28 -3.69 -7.88
CA VAL A 66 -8.87 -3.46 -7.55
C VAL A 66 -8.78 -2.57 -6.32
N THR A 67 -8.06 -3.04 -5.30
CA THR A 67 -7.81 -2.27 -4.09
C THR A 67 -6.34 -1.90 -3.99
N TYR A 68 -6.06 -0.64 -3.68
CA TYR A 68 -4.71 -0.17 -3.41
C TYR A 68 -4.59 0.21 -1.94
N SER A 69 -3.61 -0.35 -1.24
CA SER A 69 -3.09 0.33 -0.06
C SER A 69 -2.38 1.59 -0.57
N ARG A 70 -2.59 2.73 0.09
CA ARG A 70 -2.00 4.01 -0.33
C ARG A 70 -0.49 3.87 -0.47
N GLY A 71 -0.01 4.08 -1.65
CA GLY A 71 1.38 3.87 -1.99
C GLY A 71 1.87 4.89 -2.98
N LEU A 72 2.99 4.58 -3.61
CA LEU A 72 3.56 5.39 -4.67
C LEU A 72 2.86 5.07 -5.99
N LEU A 73 2.16 6.05 -6.54
CA LEU A 73 1.51 5.95 -7.84
C LEU A 73 2.19 6.84 -8.88
N PRO A 74 2.10 6.49 -10.18
CA PRO A 74 2.74 7.27 -11.23
C PRO A 74 2.17 8.69 -11.28
N THR A 75 3.05 9.69 -11.22
CA THR A 75 2.71 11.12 -11.16
C THR A 75 1.90 11.58 -12.36
N ARG A 76 2.04 10.93 -13.52
CA ARG A 76 1.35 11.29 -14.77
C ARG A 76 -0.18 11.28 -14.69
N TYR A 77 -0.75 10.56 -13.73
CA TYR A 77 -2.20 10.47 -13.54
C TYR A 77 -2.74 11.48 -12.53
N PHE A 78 -1.86 12.25 -11.86
CA PHE A 78 -2.30 13.30 -10.94
C PHE A 78 -2.73 14.54 -11.71
N ARG A 79 -3.95 15.01 -11.46
CA ARG A 79 -4.57 16.15 -12.18
C ARG A 79 -4.07 17.51 -11.70
N ASN A 80 -3.39 17.58 -10.56
CA ASN A 80 -2.87 18.81 -9.97
C ASN A 80 -1.49 19.24 -10.48
N LEU A 81 -0.87 18.44 -11.36
CA LEU A 81 0.40 18.80 -11.99
C LEU A 81 0.23 19.94 -12.97
N ARG A 82 0.95 21.04 -12.76
CA ARG A 82 0.87 22.23 -13.62
C ARG A 82 2.26 22.78 -13.97
N GLY A 83 2.34 23.51 -15.09
CA GLY A 83 3.53 24.25 -15.48
C GLY A 83 4.79 23.39 -15.60
N THR A 84 5.85 23.78 -14.92
CA THR A 84 7.16 23.12 -14.99
C THR A 84 7.16 21.70 -14.44
N GLU A 85 6.32 21.39 -13.47
CA GLU A 85 6.17 20.05 -12.92
C GLU A 85 5.60 19.11 -13.97
N TRP A 86 4.56 19.52 -14.67
CA TRP A 86 3.99 18.78 -15.79
C TRP A 86 5.03 18.51 -16.89
N LEU A 87 5.77 19.55 -17.31
CA LEU A 87 6.82 19.41 -18.32
C LEU A 87 7.94 18.46 -17.91
N ARG A 88 8.37 18.53 -16.63
CA ARG A 88 9.37 17.61 -16.08
C ARG A 88 8.87 16.18 -16.09
N GLU A 89 7.59 15.96 -15.79
CA GLU A 89 6.99 14.63 -15.79
C GLU A 89 6.89 14.08 -17.22
N GLN A 90 6.47 14.88 -18.19
CA GLN A 90 6.45 14.48 -19.61
C GLN A 90 7.85 14.07 -20.07
N TYR A 91 8.87 14.88 -19.75
CA TYR A 91 10.26 14.55 -20.08
C TYR A 91 10.73 13.24 -19.44
N ARG A 92 10.43 13.05 -18.15
CA ARG A 92 10.82 11.82 -17.42
C ARG A 92 10.10 10.59 -17.96
N THR A 93 8.83 10.70 -18.24
CA THR A 93 8.01 9.58 -18.70
C THR A 93 8.37 9.18 -20.13
N HIS A 94 8.44 10.13 -21.04
CA HIS A 94 8.58 9.84 -22.47
C HIS A 94 10.04 9.77 -22.93
N ILE A 95 10.92 10.58 -22.36
CA ILE A 95 12.32 10.66 -22.79
C ILE A 95 13.21 9.75 -21.92
N ARG A 96 13.17 9.93 -20.60
CA ARG A 96 13.99 9.13 -19.68
C ARG A 96 13.42 7.77 -19.34
N ARG A 97 12.17 7.49 -19.69
CA ARG A 97 11.43 6.26 -19.34
C ARG A 97 11.52 5.90 -17.85
N ARG A 98 11.59 6.91 -16.99
CA ARG A 98 11.64 6.82 -15.54
C ARG A 98 10.55 7.70 -14.95
N PRO A 99 9.27 7.27 -15.01
CA PRO A 99 8.15 8.05 -14.49
C PRO A 99 8.39 8.33 -13.01
N ARG A 100 8.10 9.55 -12.60
CA ARG A 100 8.09 9.92 -11.20
C ARG A 100 6.89 9.27 -10.54
N ARG A 101 7.04 8.89 -9.29
CA ARG A 101 5.96 8.37 -8.44
C ARG A 101 5.78 9.31 -7.26
N GLN A 102 4.55 9.54 -6.88
CA GLN A 102 4.17 10.41 -5.77
C GLN A 102 3.32 9.60 -4.79
N LEU A 103 3.51 9.89 -3.50
CA LEU A 103 2.63 9.35 -2.47
C LEU A 103 1.22 9.90 -2.63
N MET A 104 0.23 9.04 -2.45
CA MET A 104 -1.18 9.42 -2.40
C MET A 104 -1.64 10.16 -1.13
N PRO A 105 -0.90 10.28 -0.02
CA PRO A 105 -1.37 10.97 1.18
C PRO A 105 -1.92 12.37 0.92
N GLU A 106 -1.39 13.06 -0.09
CA GLU A 106 -1.89 14.39 -0.46
C GLU A 106 -3.32 14.36 -1.00
N ILE A 107 -3.77 13.25 -1.59
CA ILE A 107 -5.15 13.06 -2.06
C ILE A 107 -6.09 12.94 -0.86
N PHE A 108 -5.64 12.25 0.19
CA PHE A 108 -6.44 11.96 1.36
C PHE A 108 -6.27 12.96 2.50
N ARG A 109 -5.29 13.87 2.38
CA ARG A 109 -5.02 14.94 3.35
C ARG A 109 -6.23 15.90 3.54
N TYR A 110 -7.08 15.96 2.56
CA TYR A 110 -8.27 16.80 2.56
C TYR A 110 -9.56 16.01 2.84
N GLY A 111 -9.45 14.86 3.49
CA GLY A 111 -10.55 14.06 4.00
C GLY A 111 -11.42 13.45 2.90
N THR A 112 -12.53 14.08 2.62
CA THR A 112 -13.53 13.63 1.63
C THR A 112 -13.21 14.06 0.20
N ALA A 113 -11.97 14.45 -0.11
CA ALA A 113 -11.64 14.83 -1.48
C ALA A 113 -11.96 13.66 -2.42
N ASP A 114 -12.76 13.95 -3.42
CA ASP A 114 -13.03 13.00 -4.50
C ASP A 114 -11.70 12.60 -5.16
N VAL A 115 -11.33 11.35 -5.00
CA VAL A 115 -10.10 10.79 -5.60
C VAL A 115 -10.07 11.08 -7.10
N ALA A 116 -11.23 11.02 -7.79
CA ALA A 116 -11.34 11.29 -9.21
C ALA A 116 -11.02 12.76 -9.56
N ALA A 117 -11.18 13.70 -8.64
CA ALA A 117 -10.79 15.09 -8.85
C ALA A 117 -9.27 15.29 -8.88
N LEU A 118 -8.52 14.44 -8.19
CA LEU A 118 -7.07 14.57 -8.03
C LEU A 118 -6.26 13.57 -8.84
N PHE A 119 -6.84 12.39 -9.14
CA PHE A 119 -6.17 11.30 -9.82
C PHE A 119 -7.05 10.71 -10.90
N ASP A 120 -6.52 10.54 -12.11
CA ASP A 120 -7.23 9.94 -13.23
C ASP A 120 -7.23 8.41 -13.13
N VAL A 121 -8.13 7.91 -12.28
CA VAL A 121 -8.30 6.48 -12.03
C VAL A 121 -8.61 5.74 -13.32
N GLY A 122 -9.49 6.28 -14.18
CA GLY A 122 -9.90 5.62 -15.41
C GLY A 122 -8.74 5.42 -16.40
N SER A 123 -7.92 6.44 -16.61
CA SER A 123 -6.73 6.31 -17.45
C SER A 123 -5.69 5.38 -16.82
N PHE A 124 -5.52 5.46 -15.51
CA PHE A 124 -4.60 4.59 -14.78
C PHE A 124 -4.99 3.12 -14.92
N GLN A 125 -6.26 2.76 -14.74
CA GLN A 125 -6.71 1.39 -14.87
C GLN A 125 -6.67 0.88 -16.31
N ARG A 126 -7.07 1.71 -17.27
CA ARG A 126 -7.01 1.36 -18.69
C ARG A 126 -5.56 1.08 -19.13
N ASP A 127 -4.60 1.94 -18.75
CA ASP A 127 -3.18 1.76 -19.08
C ASP A 127 -2.58 0.52 -18.38
N ASN A 128 -3.17 0.07 -17.27
CA ASN A 128 -2.84 -1.19 -16.61
C ASN A 128 -3.62 -2.40 -17.16
N GLY A 129 -4.40 -2.25 -18.21
CA GLY A 129 -5.10 -3.34 -18.90
C GLY A 129 -6.38 -3.84 -18.21
N PHE A 130 -6.89 -3.11 -17.21
CA PHE A 130 -8.16 -3.44 -16.57
C PHE A 130 -9.37 -2.98 -17.41
N ARG A 131 -10.54 -3.53 -17.12
CA ARG A 131 -11.80 -3.11 -17.74
C ARG A 131 -12.15 -1.67 -17.33
N PRO A 132 -12.88 -0.93 -18.19
CA PRO A 132 -13.32 0.44 -17.86
C PRO A 132 -14.26 0.53 -16.64
N ASP A 133 -14.95 -0.54 -16.34
CA ASP A 133 -15.94 -0.66 -15.25
C ASP A 133 -15.36 -1.29 -13.97
N VAL A 134 -14.05 -1.56 -13.93
CA VAL A 134 -13.40 -2.08 -12.73
C VAL A 134 -13.57 -1.11 -11.56
N ILE A 135 -14.06 -1.63 -10.45
CA ILE A 135 -14.17 -0.84 -9.22
C ILE A 135 -12.77 -0.65 -8.63
N THR A 136 -12.41 0.58 -8.30
CA THR A 136 -11.11 0.88 -7.73
C THR A 136 -11.27 1.58 -6.39
N SER A 137 -10.60 1.05 -5.36
CA SER A 137 -10.61 1.60 -4.01
C SER A 137 -9.20 1.83 -3.49
N PHE A 138 -9.05 2.88 -2.69
CA PHE A 138 -7.77 3.23 -2.05
C PHE A 138 -7.96 3.27 -0.54
N TYR A 139 -7.17 2.48 0.17
CA TYR A 139 -7.26 2.34 1.62
C TYR A 139 -6.11 3.05 2.32
N ASN A 140 -6.40 3.64 3.47
CA ASN A 140 -5.39 4.16 4.37
C ASN A 140 -4.39 3.06 4.75
N HIS A 141 -3.13 3.42 4.91
CA HIS A 141 -2.06 2.48 5.26
C HIS A 141 -2.36 1.72 6.56
N HIS A 142 -2.76 2.43 7.60
CA HIS A 142 -3.10 1.80 8.89
C HIS A 142 -4.42 1.04 8.86
N GLU A 143 -5.35 1.42 7.99
CA GLU A 143 -6.56 0.64 7.75
C GLU A 143 -6.22 -0.68 7.05
N ALA A 144 -5.34 -0.65 6.06
CA ALA A 144 -4.86 -1.85 5.38
C ALA A 144 -4.09 -2.80 6.32
N HIS A 145 -3.50 -2.29 7.42
CA HIS A 145 -2.94 -3.12 8.48
C HIS A 145 -4.01 -3.69 9.42
N ALA A 146 -5.03 -2.91 9.77
CA ALA A 146 -6.04 -3.29 10.74
C ALA A 146 -7.07 -4.29 10.20
N LEU A 147 -7.58 -4.09 8.98
CA LEU A 147 -8.65 -4.89 8.38
C LEU A 147 -8.35 -6.39 8.29
N PRO A 148 -7.14 -6.84 7.91
CA PRO A 148 -6.84 -8.27 7.85
C PRO A 148 -6.98 -8.99 9.20
N THR A 149 -6.74 -8.30 10.32
CA THR A 149 -6.94 -8.90 11.64
C THR A 149 -8.40 -9.21 11.92
N LEU A 150 -9.32 -8.37 11.42
CA LEU A 150 -10.77 -8.64 11.55
C LEU A 150 -11.21 -9.85 10.73
N PHE A 151 -10.65 -10.03 9.55
CA PHE A 151 -10.99 -11.16 8.69
C PHE A 151 -10.72 -12.52 9.34
N TYR A 152 -9.67 -12.60 10.16
CA TYR A 152 -9.27 -13.84 10.84
C TYR A 152 -9.66 -13.89 12.33
N SER A 153 -10.30 -12.85 12.85
CA SER A 153 -10.71 -12.77 14.25
C SER A 153 -12.19 -13.08 14.42
N PRO A 154 -12.57 -13.86 15.45
CA PRO A 154 -13.98 -14.08 15.79
C PRO A 154 -14.58 -12.93 16.60
N TRP A 155 -13.83 -11.87 16.89
CA TRP A 155 -14.28 -10.79 17.77
C TRP A 155 -15.25 -9.85 17.07
N THR A 156 -16.32 -9.54 17.75
CA THR A 156 -17.34 -8.57 17.31
C THR A 156 -17.20 -7.22 18.02
N ASP A 157 -16.44 -7.19 19.10
CA ASP A 157 -16.03 -6.00 19.85
C ASP A 157 -14.51 -6.10 20.10
N ALA A 158 -13.74 -5.14 19.62
CA ALA A 158 -12.28 -5.17 19.72
C ALA A 158 -11.65 -3.80 19.51
N LEU A 159 -10.57 -3.53 20.24
CA LEU A 159 -9.67 -2.42 19.96
C LEU A 159 -8.58 -2.90 19.00
N LEU A 160 -8.52 -2.30 17.82
CA LEU A 160 -7.47 -2.55 16.83
C LEU A 160 -6.40 -1.47 16.96
N VAL A 161 -5.19 -1.90 17.26
CA VAL A 161 -4.01 -1.02 17.37
C VAL A 161 -3.03 -1.39 16.27
N THR A 162 -2.61 -0.39 15.51
CA THR A 162 -1.53 -0.54 14.55
C THR A 162 -0.34 0.31 14.97
N ALA A 163 0.86 -0.23 14.81
CA ALA A 163 2.12 0.46 15.07
C ALA A 163 3.09 0.20 13.93
N ASP A 164 3.62 1.27 13.33
CA ASP A 164 4.49 1.17 12.16
C ASP A 164 5.64 2.18 12.21
N GLY A 165 6.58 2.06 11.26
CA GLY A 165 7.62 3.05 11.01
C GLY A 165 7.07 4.38 10.48
N GLY A 166 5.89 4.36 9.92
CA GLY A 166 5.13 5.49 9.43
C GLY A 166 4.39 5.16 8.14
N GLY A 167 3.12 5.46 8.10
CA GLY A 167 2.26 5.34 6.93
C GLY A 167 1.15 6.38 6.98
N ASP A 168 0.87 7.02 5.85
CA ASP A 168 -0.16 8.06 5.71
C ASP A 168 -0.08 9.14 6.79
N THR A 169 1.16 9.60 7.10
CA THR A 169 1.52 10.68 8.01
C THR A 169 1.39 10.37 9.51
N VAL A 170 1.07 9.14 9.89
CA VAL A 170 1.00 8.71 11.30
C VAL A 170 1.86 7.46 11.54
N HIS A 171 2.22 7.22 12.80
CA HIS A 171 2.96 6.03 13.24
C HIS A 171 2.06 4.98 13.88
N TYR A 172 0.95 5.42 14.44
CA TYR A 172 0.00 4.59 15.18
C TYR A 172 -1.41 4.89 14.72
N SER A 173 -2.29 3.89 14.80
CA SER A 173 -3.72 4.14 14.77
C SER A 173 -4.45 3.24 15.75
N HIS A 174 -5.53 3.78 16.33
CA HIS A 174 -6.43 3.03 17.19
C HIS A 174 -7.82 3.09 16.60
N ARG A 175 -8.44 1.94 16.44
CA ARG A 175 -9.80 1.78 15.93
C ARG A 175 -10.59 0.86 16.83
N HIS A 176 -11.83 1.18 17.08
CA HIS A 176 -12.76 0.34 17.83
C HIS A 176 -13.76 -0.31 16.87
N LEU A 177 -13.78 -1.63 16.88
CA LEU A 177 -14.84 -2.41 16.25
C LEU A 177 -15.91 -2.66 17.30
N ALA A 178 -17.15 -2.25 17.02
CA ALA A 178 -18.32 -2.60 17.81
C ALA A 178 -19.55 -2.59 16.87
N ASP A 179 -20.47 -3.52 17.08
CA ASP A 179 -21.71 -3.64 16.32
C ASP A 179 -21.51 -3.64 14.78
N GLY A 180 -20.45 -4.27 14.31
CA GLY A 180 -20.08 -4.32 12.89
C GLY A 180 -19.57 -2.99 12.31
N ARG A 181 -19.31 -1.98 13.16
CA ARG A 181 -18.82 -0.66 12.77
C ARG A 181 -17.39 -0.47 13.28
N LEU A 182 -16.55 0.05 12.41
CA LEU A 182 -15.17 0.43 12.75
C LEU A 182 -15.10 1.95 12.96
N THR A 183 -14.84 2.36 14.20
CA THR A 183 -14.71 3.77 14.59
C THR A 183 -13.23 4.10 14.78
N ILE A 184 -12.76 5.18 14.16
CA ILE A 184 -11.41 5.68 14.34
C ILE A 184 -11.36 6.47 15.64
N LEU A 185 -10.47 6.07 16.55
CA LEU A 185 -10.24 6.77 17.84
C LEU A 185 -8.98 7.65 17.77
N TYR A 186 -7.98 7.25 16.98
CA TYR A 186 -6.71 7.95 16.83
C TYR A 186 -6.03 7.56 15.51
N GLY A 187 -5.26 8.46 14.92
CA GLY A 187 -4.48 8.18 13.71
C GLY A 187 -5.32 8.03 12.46
N GLY A 188 -6.44 8.77 12.37
CA GLY A 188 -7.27 8.89 11.18
C GLY A 188 -6.71 9.86 10.16
N GLU A 189 -7.46 10.08 9.10
CA GLU A 189 -7.05 10.90 7.95
C GLU A 189 -7.00 12.40 8.25
N ASP A 190 -7.73 12.82 9.25
CA ASP A 190 -7.78 14.19 9.80
C ASP A 190 -6.51 14.53 10.62
N MET A 191 -5.74 13.53 11.03
CA MET A 191 -4.52 13.73 11.79
C MET A 191 -3.31 13.81 10.87
N ILE A 192 -2.84 15.01 10.59
CA ILE A 192 -1.53 15.25 9.96
C ILE A 192 -0.50 15.34 11.09
N LEU A 193 -0.18 14.22 11.67
CA LEU A 193 0.92 14.13 12.60
C LEU A 193 2.14 13.56 11.87
N THR A 194 3.20 14.34 11.83
CA THR A 194 4.55 13.82 11.68
C THR A 194 5.19 13.85 13.07
N PRO A 195 4.85 12.89 13.96
CA PRO A 195 5.50 12.82 15.24
C PRO A 195 7.00 12.58 15.03
N PRO A 196 7.85 13.00 15.99
CA PRO A 196 9.27 12.73 15.95
C PRO A 196 9.56 11.26 15.64
N GLU A 197 10.69 10.98 14.98
CA GLU A 197 11.06 9.59 14.67
C GLU A 197 11.19 8.71 15.92
N GLU A 198 11.54 9.33 17.03
CA GLU A 198 11.72 8.72 18.34
C GLU A 198 10.41 8.13 18.89
N ASP A 199 9.27 8.67 18.50
CA ASP A 199 7.96 8.19 18.95
C ASP A 199 7.47 6.99 18.13
N SER A 200 8.20 6.58 17.11
CA SER A 200 7.83 5.45 16.26
C SER A 200 8.58 4.18 16.68
N LEU A 201 7.85 3.16 17.16
CA LEU A 201 8.43 1.85 17.47
C LEU A 201 9.10 1.21 16.24
N GLY A 202 8.50 1.31 15.05
CA GLY A 202 9.09 0.80 13.84
C GLY A 202 10.40 1.50 13.46
N LYS A 203 10.47 2.82 13.63
CA LYS A 203 11.70 3.57 13.40
C LYS A 203 12.76 3.30 14.48
N MET A 204 12.36 3.17 15.75
CA MET A 204 13.25 2.75 16.83
C MET A 204 13.86 1.38 16.54
N TYR A 205 13.05 0.43 16.09
CA TYR A 205 13.54 -0.89 15.67
C TYR A 205 14.55 -0.79 14.51
N GLY A 206 14.30 0.10 13.55
CA GLY A 206 15.23 0.40 12.46
C GLY A 206 16.56 1.00 12.98
N TRP A 207 16.54 1.85 14.01
CA TRP A 207 17.75 2.38 14.64
C TRP A 207 18.54 1.30 15.38
N ALA A 208 17.85 0.41 16.11
CA ALA A 208 18.49 -0.75 16.73
C ALA A 208 19.14 -1.65 15.67
N THR A 209 18.45 -1.88 14.55
CA THR A 209 18.99 -2.60 13.38
C THR A 209 20.31 -1.98 12.89
N LYS A 210 20.35 -0.66 12.77
CA LYS A 210 21.58 0.07 12.37
C LYS A 210 22.68 -0.04 13.41
N ALA A 211 22.36 0.09 14.69
CA ALA A 211 23.32 -0.02 15.79
C ALA A 211 24.00 -1.39 15.83
N LEU A 212 23.29 -2.44 15.44
CA LEU A 212 23.80 -3.80 15.29
C LEU A 212 24.58 -4.03 13.97
N GLY A 213 24.87 -2.97 13.19
CA GLY A 213 25.66 -3.04 11.96
C GLY A 213 24.86 -3.48 10.72
N PHE A 214 23.55 -3.56 10.81
CA PHE A 214 22.68 -3.93 9.68
C PHE A 214 22.10 -2.70 8.97
N LYS A 215 21.46 -2.93 7.82
CA LYS A 215 20.86 -1.88 7.00
C LYS A 215 19.41 -1.66 7.40
N ARG A 216 19.06 -0.43 7.87
CA ARG A 216 17.67 -0.01 8.12
C ARG A 216 16.77 -0.23 6.90
N VAL A 217 15.50 -0.51 7.16
CA VAL A 217 14.43 -0.72 6.17
C VAL A 217 14.69 -1.94 5.26
N ARG A 218 15.66 -2.78 5.64
CA ARG A 218 16.02 -3.97 4.85
C ARG A 218 16.34 -5.20 5.70
N HIS A 219 16.90 -4.99 6.87
CA HIS A 219 17.47 -6.07 7.67
C HIS A 219 16.84 -6.22 9.06
N GLU A 220 15.70 -5.60 9.31
CA GLU A 220 14.95 -5.71 10.58
C GLU A 220 14.63 -7.17 10.91
N GLY A 221 14.21 -7.95 9.91
CA GLY A 221 13.98 -9.39 10.06
C GLY A 221 15.23 -10.20 10.46
N LYS A 222 16.45 -9.71 10.16
CA LYS A 222 17.68 -10.35 10.65
C LYS A 222 17.86 -10.14 12.15
N VAL A 223 17.49 -8.96 12.65
CA VAL A 223 17.52 -8.66 14.09
C VAL A 223 16.51 -9.53 14.84
N THR A 224 15.31 -9.72 14.26
CA THR A 224 14.32 -10.65 14.80
C THR A 224 14.87 -12.08 14.85
N GLY A 225 15.58 -12.51 13.79
CA GLY A 225 16.25 -13.83 13.77
C GLY A 225 17.36 -13.94 14.81
N LEU A 226 18.14 -12.88 15.05
CA LEU A 226 19.18 -12.87 16.09
C LEU A 226 18.59 -12.95 17.50
N ALA A 227 17.41 -12.36 17.74
CA ALA A 227 16.75 -12.41 19.03
C ALA A 227 16.42 -13.87 19.47
N ALA A 228 16.25 -14.78 18.52
CA ALA A 228 16.05 -16.20 18.79
C ALA A 228 17.32 -16.92 19.23
N MET A 229 18.51 -16.30 19.09
CA MET A 229 19.82 -16.87 19.45
C MET A 229 20.39 -16.22 20.73
N GLY A 230 19.67 -15.28 21.33
CA GLY A 230 20.03 -14.65 22.61
C GLY A 230 19.63 -15.52 23.80
N GLU A 231 20.40 -15.39 24.92
CA GLU A 231 20.04 -15.98 26.21
C GLU A 231 18.98 -15.16 26.93
#